data_d5350eb65608c3a7f31bb8e689f6f98d
#
_entry.id   d5350eb65608c3a7f31bb8e689f6f98d
#
_cell.length_a   1.000
_cell.length_b   1.000
_cell.length_c   1.000
_cell.angle_alpha   90.00
_cell.angle_beta   90.00
_cell.angle_gamma   90.00
#
_symmetry.space_group_name_H-M   'P 1'
#
loop_
_entity.id
_entity.type
_entity.pdbx_description
1 polymer ?
#
loop_
_entity_poly.entity_id
_entity_poly.type
_entity_poly.pdbx_seq_one_letter_code
_entity_poly.pdbx_strand_id
1 'polypeptide(L)'
;MYASRMLVTGSVLMTLAAPAPGFDVNEQFSIGGVIAGSLQCQRLSGKAGADNECDDALPIQPEFSFRPTDSDELFVKAGFANGNGLNGKSPFVLSPWAADLHDDVKDINGSSRDYLLTAWYRHSFALHHDSTLDASVGIIDATDYLDDNAYSNDEYTQFMNEALVNGPNAFLPSYDGGAALVWNTGPWSLRGVVMKVNENDDGNDYNFYGAQLGYTVQSGLGEGNYRVLVNRTSEDFLDDNGESEHKRESLLLSLDQQLGEVVGAFLRIGWQDDSAAVNYAAIWSGGIDINGSPWSRADDNIGLGYAYLDGGNLNIRQSQVAEAYYRFVINSYMALSADVQYMKDEVRNQENPAGFIYGMRLTAEF
;
A
#
# COMPACT_ATOMS: atom_id res chain seq x y z
N MET A 1 17.83 28.69 45.96
CA MET A 1 18.04 28.38 44.52
C MET A 1 17.47 26.98 44.27
N TYR A 2 16.22 26.89 43.86
CA TYR A 2 15.57 25.63 43.45
C TYR A 2 15.55 25.59 41.94
N ALA A 3 16.28 24.64 41.35
CA ALA A 3 16.25 24.37 39.93
C ALA A 3 15.03 23.48 39.64
N SER A 4 14.02 24.03 38.97
CA SER A 4 12.88 23.30 38.44
C SER A 4 13.36 22.50 37.24
N ARG A 5 13.33 21.18 37.31
CA ARG A 5 13.48 20.27 36.13
C ARG A 5 12.14 20.21 35.44
N MET A 6 12.08 20.84 34.27
CA MET A 6 11.01 20.61 33.30
C MET A 6 11.15 19.18 32.77
N LEU A 7 10.24 18.29 33.12
CA LEU A 7 10.00 17.03 32.39
C LEU A 7 9.32 17.39 31.09
N VAL A 8 10.03 17.25 30.00
CA VAL A 8 9.44 17.21 28.65
C VAL A 8 8.90 15.79 28.48
N THR A 9 7.60 15.62 28.68
CA THR A 9 6.88 14.41 28.27
C THR A 9 6.70 14.51 26.76
N GLY A 10 7.58 13.85 26.02
CA GLY A 10 7.39 13.63 24.60
C GLY A 10 6.28 12.60 24.42
N SER A 11 5.10 13.04 24.01
CA SER A 11 4.06 12.16 23.50
C SER A 11 4.56 11.62 22.15
N VAL A 12 4.87 10.34 22.09
CA VAL A 12 5.11 9.63 20.84
C VAL A 12 3.73 9.45 20.18
N LEU A 13 3.34 10.39 19.32
CA LEU A 13 2.30 10.12 18.33
C LEU A 13 2.93 9.18 17.29
N MET A 14 2.58 7.90 17.33
CA MET A 14 2.72 7.04 16.15
C MET A 14 1.79 7.61 15.07
N THR A 15 2.34 8.22 14.07
CA THR A 15 1.62 8.57 12.86
C THR A 15 1.33 7.28 12.10
N LEU A 16 0.07 6.80 12.14
CA LEU A 16 -0.55 6.26 10.93
C LEU A 16 -0.17 7.24 9.83
N ALA A 17 0.17 6.77 8.63
CA ALA A 17 0.56 7.64 7.52
C ALA A 17 -0.20 8.96 7.63
N ALA A 18 0.52 10.06 7.83
CA ALA A 18 -0.15 11.32 8.12
C ALA A 18 -1.10 11.57 6.95
N PRO A 19 -2.40 11.73 7.17
CA PRO A 19 -3.30 12.08 6.09
C PRO A 19 -2.71 13.33 5.43
N ALA A 20 -2.78 13.39 4.10
CA ALA A 20 -2.46 14.60 3.35
C ALA A 20 -3.04 15.82 4.07
N PRO A 21 -2.41 16.98 4.02
CA PRO A 21 -2.86 18.15 4.76
C PRO A 21 -4.27 18.53 4.32
N GLY A 22 -5.27 17.90 4.96
CA GLY A 22 -6.67 18.12 4.70
C GLY A 22 -7.08 19.55 5.05
N PHE A 23 -8.07 20.07 4.36
CA PHE A 23 -8.66 21.36 4.67
C PHE A 23 -9.64 21.21 5.85
N ASP A 24 -9.29 21.77 7.02
CA ASP A 24 -10.18 21.84 8.16
C ASP A 24 -11.30 22.86 7.88
N VAL A 25 -12.51 22.37 7.64
CA VAL A 25 -13.70 23.21 7.51
C VAL A 25 -14.06 23.80 8.87
N ASN A 26 -13.90 23.00 9.93
CA ASN A 26 -14.03 23.38 11.34
C ASN A 26 -13.34 22.31 12.21
N GLU A 27 -13.42 22.47 13.56
CA GLU A 27 -12.80 21.58 14.54
C GLU A 27 -13.21 20.08 14.42
N GLN A 28 -14.38 19.82 13.82
CA GLN A 28 -14.94 18.46 13.72
C GLN A 28 -14.90 17.89 12.30
N PHE A 29 -14.78 18.72 11.28
CA PHE A 29 -14.93 18.29 9.88
C PHE A 29 -13.75 18.75 9.03
N SER A 30 -13.10 17.79 8.39
CA SER A 30 -12.02 18.00 7.43
C SER A 30 -12.32 17.34 6.08
N ILE A 31 -11.80 17.93 5.03
CA ILE A 31 -11.84 17.43 3.66
C ILE A 31 -10.39 17.31 3.20
N GLY A 32 -10.04 16.17 2.65
CA GLY A 32 -8.73 15.90 2.07
C GLY A 32 -8.84 15.06 0.82
N GLY A 33 -7.71 14.57 0.37
CA GLY A 33 -7.68 13.63 -0.74
C GLY A 33 -6.52 13.82 -1.69
N VAL A 34 -6.49 12.99 -2.73
CA VAL A 34 -5.46 13.00 -3.76
C VAL A 34 -6.07 13.09 -5.15
N ILE A 35 -5.41 13.84 -6.01
CA ILE A 35 -5.60 13.83 -7.47
C ILE A 35 -4.25 13.51 -8.08
N ALA A 36 -4.14 12.41 -8.83
CA ALA A 36 -2.88 12.02 -9.44
C ALA A 36 -3.09 11.71 -10.92
N GLY A 37 -2.44 12.51 -11.79
CA GLY A 37 -2.39 12.20 -13.22
C GLY A 37 -1.05 11.55 -13.57
N SER A 38 -1.06 10.41 -14.28
CA SER A 38 0.15 9.76 -14.75
C SER A 38 0.07 9.46 -16.25
N LEU A 39 1.22 9.62 -16.92
CA LEU A 39 1.49 9.11 -18.26
C LEU A 39 2.63 8.09 -18.15
N GLN A 40 2.39 6.86 -18.60
CA GLN A 40 3.38 5.80 -18.65
C GLN A 40 3.61 5.33 -20.08
N CYS A 41 4.88 5.04 -20.44
CA CYS A 41 5.26 4.53 -21.75
C CYS A 41 6.11 3.27 -21.59
N GLN A 42 5.71 2.14 -22.18
CA GLN A 42 6.51 0.92 -22.17
C GLN A 42 7.43 0.80 -23.40
N ARG A 43 8.60 0.21 -23.18
CA ARG A 43 9.59 -0.16 -24.20
C ARG A 43 10.05 -1.59 -23.96
N LEU A 44 9.43 -2.52 -24.67
CA LEU A 44 9.61 -3.94 -24.46
C LEU A 44 10.79 -4.48 -25.28
N SER A 45 11.63 -5.28 -24.65
CA SER A 45 12.68 -6.08 -25.28
C SER A 45 12.26 -7.53 -25.50
N GLY A 46 11.46 -8.12 -24.55
CA GLY A 46 10.69 -9.35 -24.75
C GLY A 46 9.21 -8.96 -24.79
N LYS A 47 8.54 -9.17 -25.90
CA LYS A 47 7.22 -8.57 -26.15
C LYS A 47 6.04 -9.39 -25.67
N ALA A 48 6.16 -10.73 -25.67
CA ALA A 48 5.08 -11.64 -25.30
C ALA A 48 3.71 -11.28 -25.94
N GLY A 49 3.74 -10.76 -27.17
CA GLY A 49 2.55 -10.33 -27.92
C GLY A 49 2.10 -8.90 -27.69
N ALA A 50 2.70 -8.16 -26.75
CA ALA A 50 2.37 -6.75 -26.49
C ALA A 50 3.19 -5.78 -27.35
N ASP A 51 2.70 -4.56 -27.52
CA ASP A 51 3.36 -3.49 -28.27
C ASP A 51 4.00 -2.43 -27.35
N ASN A 52 4.93 -1.66 -27.93
CA ASN A 52 5.42 -0.45 -27.28
C ASN A 52 4.35 0.65 -27.40
N GLU A 53 3.82 1.08 -26.30
CA GLU A 53 2.76 2.08 -26.25
C GLU A 53 2.92 3.01 -25.03
N CYS A 54 2.14 4.09 -25.04
CA CYS A 54 1.99 5.00 -23.90
C CYS A 54 0.50 5.08 -23.58
N ASP A 55 0.19 5.17 -22.29
CA ASP A 55 -1.16 5.40 -21.83
C ASP A 55 -1.18 6.22 -20.56
N ASP A 56 -2.33 6.83 -20.25
CA ASP A 56 -2.54 7.70 -19.10
C ASP A 56 -3.66 7.21 -18.19
N ALA A 57 -3.61 7.69 -16.96
CA ALA A 57 -4.71 7.54 -16.01
C ALA A 57 -4.77 8.75 -15.06
N LEU A 58 -5.97 9.01 -14.56
CA LEU A 58 -6.27 10.11 -13.65
C LEU A 58 -7.19 9.62 -12.53
N PRO A 59 -6.68 9.03 -11.45
CA PRO A 59 -7.43 8.81 -10.22
C PRO A 59 -7.64 10.10 -9.42
N ILE A 60 -8.80 10.18 -8.76
CA ILE A 60 -9.23 11.29 -7.89
C ILE A 60 -9.90 10.65 -6.67
N GLN A 61 -9.33 10.83 -5.49
CA GLN A 61 -9.83 10.23 -4.25
C GLN A 61 -10.09 11.31 -3.19
N PRO A 62 -11.28 11.91 -3.15
CA PRO A 62 -11.66 12.81 -2.07
C PRO A 62 -11.95 12.04 -0.78
N GLU A 63 -11.53 12.61 0.34
CA GLU A 63 -11.67 12.08 1.68
C GLU A 63 -12.44 13.06 2.58
N PHE A 64 -13.30 12.52 3.42
CA PHE A 64 -14.11 13.26 4.36
C PHE A 64 -13.98 12.65 5.75
N SER A 65 -13.55 13.44 6.73
CA SER A 65 -13.48 13.02 8.13
C SER A 65 -14.41 13.89 8.97
N PHE A 66 -15.24 13.26 9.79
CA PHE A 66 -16.09 13.91 10.78
C PHE A 66 -15.80 13.35 12.17
N ARG A 67 -15.31 14.21 13.07
CA ARG A 67 -14.93 13.88 14.45
C ARG A 67 -15.89 14.57 15.43
N PRO A 68 -17.03 13.91 15.77
CA PRO A 68 -17.99 14.50 16.71
C PRO A 68 -17.43 14.64 18.13
N THR A 69 -16.46 13.81 18.50
CA THR A 69 -15.70 13.89 19.75
C THR A 69 -14.22 13.60 19.48
N ASP A 70 -13.36 13.79 20.50
CA ASP A 70 -11.93 13.44 20.40
C ASP A 70 -11.67 11.93 20.24
N SER A 71 -12.67 11.10 20.54
CA SER A 71 -12.55 9.64 20.49
C SER A 71 -13.30 9.00 19.31
N ASP A 72 -14.11 9.76 18.59
CA ASP A 72 -15.00 9.23 17.57
C ASP A 72 -14.68 9.85 16.21
N GLU A 73 -14.61 9.02 15.16
CA GLU A 73 -14.41 9.46 13.80
C GLU A 73 -15.30 8.66 12.83
N LEU A 74 -15.95 9.38 11.94
CA LEU A 74 -16.61 8.86 10.75
C LEU A 74 -15.78 9.30 9.53
N PHE A 75 -15.39 8.35 8.71
CA PHE A 75 -14.55 8.61 7.54
C PHE A 75 -15.19 8.04 6.28
N VAL A 76 -15.06 8.77 5.18
CA VAL A 76 -15.51 8.34 3.86
C VAL A 76 -14.44 8.70 2.83
N LYS A 77 -14.03 7.72 2.00
CA LYS A 77 -13.19 7.91 0.82
C LYS A 77 -13.99 7.51 -0.41
N ALA A 78 -14.12 8.40 -1.37
CA ALA A 78 -14.64 8.06 -2.69
C ALA A 78 -13.48 7.96 -3.70
N GLY A 79 -13.62 7.12 -4.74
CA GLY A 79 -12.65 6.96 -5.81
C GLY A 79 -13.30 7.19 -7.16
N PHE A 80 -12.71 8.05 -7.97
CA PHE A 80 -13.06 8.25 -9.37
C PHE A 80 -11.80 8.10 -10.20
N ALA A 81 -11.87 7.46 -11.35
CA ALA A 81 -10.73 7.37 -12.24
C ALA A 81 -11.14 7.43 -13.71
N ASN A 82 -10.23 7.95 -14.52
CA ASN A 82 -10.32 7.89 -15.98
C ASN A 82 -9.04 7.27 -16.52
N GLY A 83 -9.17 6.18 -17.30
CA GLY A 83 -8.05 5.39 -17.81
C GLY A 83 -7.49 4.40 -16.79
N ASN A 84 -6.78 3.40 -17.29
CA ASN A 84 -6.07 2.37 -16.52
C ASN A 84 -4.53 2.44 -16.70
N GLY A 85 -4.03 3.49 -17.36
CA GLY A 85 -2.62 3.56 -17.72
C GLY A 85 -2.18 2.33 -18.51
N LEU A 86 -1.06 1.74 -18.13
CA LEU A 86 -0.58 0.48 -18.72
C LEU A 86 -1.12 -0.78 -18.03
N ASN A 87 -1.90 -0.67 -16.96
CA ASN A 87 -2.53 -1.83 -16.32
C ASN A 87 -3.49 -2.53 -17.31
N GLY A 88 -3.39 -3.86 -17.41
CA GLY A 88 -4.14 -4.65 -18.38
C GLY A 88 -3.69 -4.56 -19.86
N LYS A 89 -2.73 -3.66 -20.19
CA LYS A 89 -2.10 -3.54 -21.51
C LYS A 89 -0.65 -4.03 -21.51
N SER A 90 0.03 -3.83 -20.41
CA SER A 90 1.37 -4.35 -20.17
C SER A 90 1.34 -5.88 -20.13
N PRO A 91 2.38 -6.58 -20.66
CA PRO A 91 2.43 -8.03 -20.62
C PRO A 91 2.89 -8.60 -19.27
N PHE A 92 3.17 -7.76 -18.31
CA PHE A 92 3.64 -8.17 -16.97
C PHE A 92 2.47 -8.56 -16.07
N VAL A 93 2.71 -9.53 -15.19
CA VAL A 93 1.72 -9.99 -14.19
C VAL A 93 1.45 -8.91 -13.16
N LEU A 94 2.51 -8.21 -12.72
CA LEU A 94 2.39 -7.12 -11.76
C LEU A 94 2.03 -5.81 -12.46
N SER A 95 1.17 -5.05 -11.82
CA SER A 95 0.71 -3.75 -12.33
C SER A 95 1.84 -2.71 -12.29
N PRO A 96 2.08 -1.98 -13.40
CA PRO A 96 3.02 -0.87 -13.42
C PRO A 96 2.63 0.32 -12.53
N TRP A 97 1.36 0.43 -12.16
CA TRP A 97 0.88 1.41 -11.19
C TRP A 97 -0.22 0.78 -10.33
N ALA A 98 0.02 0.70 -9.03
CA ALA A 98 -0.86 0.08 -8.04
C ALA A 98 -2.01 0.99 -7.56
N ALA A 99 -2.25 2.14 -8.22
CA ALA A 99 -3.33 3.04 -7.85
C ALA A 99 -4.70 2.46 -8.22
N ASP A 100 -5.74 2.89 -7.50
CA ASP A 100 -7.13 2.59 -7.87
C ASP A 100 -7.49 3.30 -9.17
N LEU A 101 -7.54 2.57 -10.26
CA LEU A 101 -7.82 3.08 -11.58
C LEU A 101 -9.28 2.83 -12.00
N HIS A 102 -9.60 2.97 -13.28
CA HIS A 102 -10.98 2.96 -13.74
C HIS A 102 -11.72 1.65 -13.48
N ASP A 103 -11.04 0.52 -13.57
CA ASP A 103 -11.56 -0.80 -13.28
C ASP A 103 -11.72 -1.06 -11.76
N ASP A 104 -10.87 -0.48 -10.92
CA ASP A 104 -10.93 -0.66 -9.46
C ASP A 104 -12.05 0.14 -8.79
N VAL A 105 -12.48 1.27 -9.39
CA VAL A 105 -13.48 2.17 -8.79
C VAL A 105 -14.92 1.88 -9.20
N LYS A 106 -15.15 0.83 -10.01
CA LYS A 106 -16.48 0.41 -10.48
C LYS A 106 -16.70 -1.07 -10.20
N ASP A 107 -17.94 -1.39 -9.84
CA ASP A 107 -18.34 -2.75 -9.49
C ASP A 107 -17.38 -3.38 -8.48
N ILE A 108 -16.98 -2.59 -7.49
CA ILE A 108 -15.93 -2.90 -6.53
C ILE A 108 -16.18 -4.29 -5.92
N ASN A 109 -15.27 -5.22 -6.15
CA ASN A 109 -15.35 -6.63 -5.71
C ASN A 109 -16.68 -7.30 -6.05
N GLY A 110 -17.22 -7.09 -7.28
CA GLY A 110 -18.47 -7.69 -7.73
C GLY A 110 -19.72 -7.25 -6.96
N SER A 111 -19.63 -6.18 -6.16
CA SER A 111 -20.72 -5.73 -5.25
C SER A 111 -21.74 -4.82 -5.93
N SER A 112 -21.57 -4.48 -7.19
CA SER A 112 -22.32 -3.43 -7.91
C SER A 112 -22.20 -2.05 -7.24
N ARG A 113 -21.19 -1.84 -6.39
CA ARG A 113 -20.88 -0.58 -5.74
C ARG A 113 -19.85 0.18 -6.57
N ASP A 114 -20.22 1.40 -6.99
CA ASP A 114 -19.34 2.30 -7.70
C ASP A 114 -18.85 3.43 -6.78
N TYR A 115 -17.61 3.84 -6.94
CA TYR A 115 -16.99 5.07 -6.42
C TYR A 115 -16.90 5.21 -4.90
N LEU A 116 -17.51 4.35 -4.10
CA LEU A 116 -17.36 4.37 -2.65
C LEU A 116 -16.28 3.36 -2.24
N LEU A 117 -15.06 3.84 -2.00
CA LEU A 117 -13.94 2.99 -1.59
C LEU A 117 -14.08 2.58 -0.13
N THR A 118 -14.02 3.53 0.80
CA THR A 118 -14.19 3.23 2.23
C THR A 118 -15.25 4.11 2.88
N ALA A 119 -15.93 3.56 3.89
CA ALA A 119 -16.86 4.27 4.76
C ALA A 119 -16.91 3.57 6.11
N TRP A 120 -16.29 4.14 7.13
CA TRP A 120 -16.17 3.48 8.42
C TRP A 120 -16.36 4.44 9.60
N TYR A 121 -16.69 3.86 10.74
CA TYR A 121 -16.67 4.50 12.05
C TYR A 121 -15.53 3.92 12.88
N ARG A 122 -14.79 4.79 13.57
CA ARG A 122 -13.75 4.44 14.53
C ARG A 122 -14.06 5.02 15.90
N HIS A 123 -13.82 4.23 16.94
CA HIS A 123 -13.77 4.70 18.31
C HIS A 123 -12.41 4.39 18.93
N SER A 124 -11.81 5.41 19.56
CA SER A 124 -10.49 5.32 20.22
C SER A 124 -10.67 5.25 21.74
N PHE A 125 -10.24 4.14 22.33
CA PHE A 125 -10.24 3.93 23.78
C PHE A 125 -8.87 4.33 24.34
N ALA A 126 -8.81 5.34 25.21
CA ALA A 126 -7.64 5.61 26.01
C ALA A 126 -7.56 4.55 27.13
N LEU A 127 -6.53 3.74 27.11
CA LEU A 127 -6.26 2.74 28.15
C LEU A 127 -5.26 3.27 29.18
N HIS A 128 -4.74 2.42 30.07
CA HIS A 128 -3.78 2.84 31.07
C HIS A 128 -2.35 2.93 30.50
N HIS A 129 -1.52 3.89 30.99
CA HIS A 129 -0.09 4.02 30.71
C HIS A 129 0.28 4.08 29.22
N ASP A 130 -0.08 5.15 28.53
CA ASP A 130 0.28 5.40 27.13
C ASP A 130 -0.13 4.28 26.17
N SER A 131 -1.26 3.63 26.47
CA SER A 131 -1.85 2.58 25.65
C SER A 131 -3.17 3.04 25.06
N THR A 132 -3.38 2.81 23.77
CA THR A 132 -4.61 3.10 23.03
C THR A 132 -5.14 1.85 22.35
N LEU A 133 -6.46 1.75 22.20
CA LEU A 133 -7.11 0.75 21.40
C LEU A 133 -8.10 1.45 20.46
N ASP A 134 -7.85 1.37 19.17
CA ASP A 134 -8.76 1.88 18.14
C ASP A 134 -9.57 0.72 17.55
N ALA A 135 -10.88 0.89 17.47
CA ALA A 135 -11.80 -0.08 16.89
C ALA A 135 -12.53 0.59 15.71
N SER A 136 -12.35 0.05 14.51
CA SER A 136 -12.98 0.53 13.29
C SER A 136 -13.96 -0.52 12.75
N VAL A 137 -15.09 -0.08 12.17
CA VAL A 137 -16.06 -0.95 11.52
C VAL A 137 -16.74 -0.23 10.36
N GLY A 138 -16.94 -0.93 9.25
CA GLY A 138 -17.56 -0.39 8.05
C GLY A 138 -17.03 -1.02 6.78
N ILE A 139 -17.01 -0.27 5.69
CA ILE A 139 -16.28 -0.60 4.47
C ILE A 139 -14.84 -0.11 4.68
N ILE A 140 -13.91 -1.04 4.76
CA ILE A 140 -12.51 -0.77 5.09
C ILE A 140 -11.57 -1.28 3.99
N ASP A 141 -10.32 -0.80 4.05
CA ASP A 141 -9.20 -1.32 3.30
C ASP A 141 -8.24 -2.01 4.27
N ALA A 142 -7.82 -3.24 4.00
CA ALA A 142 -6.86 -3.93 4.87
C ALA A 142 -5.47 -3.27 4.83
N THR A 143 -5.11 -2.61 3.73
CA THR A 143 -3.83 -1.91 3.57
C THR A 143 -3.71 -0.68 4.47
N ASP A 144 -4.84 -0.07 4.88
CA ASP A 144 -4.85 1.02 5.87
C ASP A 144 -4.37 0.56 7.26
N TYR A 145 -4.39 -0.74 7.54
CA TYR A 145 -4.08 -1.31 8.85
C TYR A 145 -2.87 -2.25 8.85
N LEU A 146 -2.57 -2.90 7.73
CA LEU A 146 -1.55 -3.94 7.61
C LEU A 146 -0.51 -3.56 6.56
N ASP A 147 0.77 -3.92 6.80
CA ASP A 147 1.93 -3.64 5.92
C ASP A 147 2.21 -2.14 5.70
N ASP A 148 1.98 -1.32 6.72
CA ASP A 148 2.26 0.13 6.72
C ASP A 148 3.77 0.43 6.76
N ASN A 149 4.45 0.43 5.63
CA ASN A 149 5.88 0.71 5.52
C ASN A 149 6.14 2.19 5.25
N ALA A 150 7.08 2.81 5.97
CA ALA A 150 7.33 4.25 5.87
C ALA A 150 7.87 4.71 4.50
N TYR A 151 8.56 3.83 3.76
CA TYR A 151 9.25 4.18 2.51
C TYR A 151 8.71 3.45 1.28
N SER A 152 7.70 2.60 1.45
CA SER A 152 7.21 1.73 0.40
C SER A 152 5.76 1.29 0.74
N ASN A 153 4.80 2.21 0.59
CA ASN A 153 3.39 1.96 0.94
C ASN A 153 2.39 2.90 0.23
N ASP A 154 2.85 3.82 -0.60
CA ASP A 154 1.98 4.83 -1.21
C ASP A 154 2.28 4.95 -2.71
N GLU A 155 1.36 4.48 -3.53
CA GLU A 155 1.43 4.48 -4.98
C GLU A 155 1.26 5.87 -5.61
N TYR A 156 0.90 6.88 -4.82
CA TYR A 156 0.73 8.26 -5.28
C TYR A 156 1.95 9.13 -5.03
N THR A 157 2.72 8.85 -3.98
CA THR A 157 3.85 9.70 -3.57
C THR A 157 5.19 8.97 -3.55
N GLN A 158 5.18 7.62 -3.51
CA GLN A 158 6.35 6.77 -3.46
C GLN A 158 6.47 5.93 -4.75
N PHE A 159 6.77 4.64 -4.65
CA PHE A 159 6.82 3.71 -5.78
C PHE A 159 5.47 3.56 -6.47
N MET A 160 5.49 3.33 -7.78
CA MET A 160 4.26 3.08 -8.55
C MET A 160 3.96 1.58 -8.66
N ASN A 161 5.01 0.76 -8.83
CA ASN A 161 4.85 -0.65 -9.12
C ASN A 161 4.28 -1.45 -7.94
N GLU A 162 3.29 -2.29 -8.21
CA GLU A 162 2.61 -3.15 -7.24
C GLU A 162 3.58 -3.96 -6.35
N ALA A 163 4.71 -4.45 -6.90
CA ALA A 163 5.71 -5.20 -6.15
C ALA A 163 6.41 -4.40 -5.04
N LEU A 164 6.32 -3.06 -5.09
CA LEU A 164 7.02 -2.15 -4.18
C LEU A 164 6.08 -1.31 -3.33
N VAL A 165 4.76 -1.35 -3.54
CA VAL A 165 3.79 -0.62 -2.70
C VAL A 165 3.45 -1.42 -1.46
N ASN A 166 2.97 -2.65 -1.63
CA ASN A 166 2.72 -3.60 -0.55
C ASN A 166 3.36 -4.96 -0.89
N GLY A 167 3.23 -5.95 -0.01
CA GLY A 167 3.63 -7.31 -0.33
C GLY A 167 2.54 -8.04 -1.13
N PRO A 168 2.67 -8.25 -2.47
CA PRO A 168 1.61 -8.85 -3.28
C PRO A 168 1.13 -10.21 -2.79
N ASN A 169 2.02 -10.99 -2.19
CA ASN A 169 1.71 -12.29 -1.61
C ASN A 169 1.05 -12.22 -0.21
N ALA A 170 0.85 -11.03 0.35
CA ALA A 170 0.03 -10.83 1.54
C ALA A 170 -1.47 -10.84 1.23
N PHE A 171 -1.85 -10.70 -0.03
CA PHE A 171 -3.23 -10.70 -0.55
C PHE A 171 -4.21 -9.88 0.29
N LEU A 172 -3.79 -8.67 0.68
CA LEU A 172 -4.60 -7.76 1.48
C LEU A 172 -5.79 -7.25 0.66
N PRO A 173 -7.05 -7.53 1.08
CA PRO A 173 -8.23 -7.06 0.33
C PRO A 173 -8.55 -5.61 0.66
N SER A 174 -9.09 -4.90 -0.34
CA SER A 174 -9.53 -3.52 -0.23
C SER A 174 -11.04 -3.41 -0.37
N TYR A 175 -11.62 -2.41 0.28
CA TYR A 175 -12.94 -1.83 -0.01
C TYR A 175 -14.15 -2.73 0.22
N ASP A 176 -14.14 -3.55 1.27
CA ASP A 176 -15.32 -4.33 1.64
C ASP A 176 -15.66 -4.27 3.14
N GLY A 177 -16.80 -4.88 3.49
CA GLY A 177 -17.31 -4.87 4.85
C GLY A 177 -16.39 -5.57 5.83
N GLY A 178 -15.97 -4.86 6.89
CA GLY A 178 -15.04 -5.42 7.85
C GLY A 178 -14.94 -4.65 9.15
N ALA A 179 -14.01 -5.11 9.98
CA ALA A 179 -13.63 -4.47 11.23
C ALA A 179 -12.12 -4.59 11.44
N ALA A 180 -11.55 -3.57 12.06
CA ALA A 180 -10.15 -3.54 12.44
C ALA A 180 -9.99 -3.14 13.92
N LEU A 181 -8.98 -3.72 14.57
CA LEU A 181 -8.53 -3.37 15.91
C LEU A 181 -7.05 -3.00 15.85
N VAL A 182 -6.69 -1.85 16.41
CA VAL A 182 -5.30 -1.38 16.52
C VAL A 182 -5.01 -1.08 17.98
N TRP A 183 -4.16 -1.90 18.59
CA TRP A 183 -3.70 -1.69 19.97
C TRP A 183 -2.24 -1.24 19.97
N ASN A 184 -1.99 -0.06 20.57
CA ASN A 184 -0.65 0.51 20.72
C ASN A 184 -0.30 0.60 22.21
N THR A 185 0.92 0.18 22.58
CA THR A 185 1.42 0.28 23.96
C THR A 185 2.94 0.39 23.97
N GLY A 186 3.46 1.55 24.40
CA GLY A 186 4.89 1.84 24.30
C GLY A 186 5.40 1.63 22.87
N PRO A 187 6.46 0.83 22.64
CA PRO A 187 6.99 0.59 21.31
C PRO A 187 6.24 -0.53 20.52
N TRP A 188 5.24 -1.17 21.10
CA TRP A 188 4.52 -2.30 20.51
C TRP A 188 3.22 -1.86 19.85
N SER A 189 2.92 -2.42 18.71
CA SER A 189 1.59 -2.37 18.09
C SER A 189 1.09 -3.78 17.76
N LEU A 190 -0.20 -4.03 18.03
CA LEU A 190 -0.89 -5.24 17.60
C LEU A 190 -2.11 -4.81 16.79
N ARG A 191 -2.23 -5.30 15.57
CA ARG A 191 -3.34 -5.00 14.67
C ARG A 191 -4.04 -6.27 14.24
N GLY A 192 -5.34 -6.22 14.10
CA GLY A 192 -6.16 -7.31 13.61
C GLY A 192 -7.23 -6.79 12.66
N VAL A 193 -7.42 -7.46 11.54
CA VAL A 193 -8.40 -7.12 10.51
C VAL A 193 -9.24 -8.35 10.19
N VAL A 194 -10.54 -8.16 10.07
CA VAL A 194 -11.47 -9.17 9.54
C VAL A 194 -12.34 -8.52 8.49
N MET A 195 -12.46 -9.15 7.32
CA MET A 195 -13.31 -8.64 6.23
C MET A 195 -14.13 -9.79 5.62
N LYS A 196 -15.31 -9.44 5.14
CA LYS A 196 -16.05 -10.27 4.20
C LYS A 196 -15.95 -9.61 2.83
N VAL A 197 -15.22 -10.25 1.94
CA VAL A 197 -15.00 -9.80 0.56
C VAL A 197 -16.03 -10.45 -0.34
N ASN A 198 -16.65 -9.67 -1.22
CA ASN A 198 -17.79 -10.16 -2.00
C ASN A 198 -17.38 -11.07 -3.15
N GLU A 199 -16.22 -10.85 -3.77
CA GLU A 199 -15.79 -11.64 -4.91
C GLU A 199 -14.27 -11.77 -4.96
N ASN A 200 -13.76 -12.97 -5.25
CA ASN A 200 -12.37 -13.25 -5.62
C ASN A 200 -12.25 -13.52 -7.13
N ASP A 201 -11.06 -13.86 -7.62
CA ASP A 201 -10.81 -14.17 -9.03
C ASP A 201 -11.63 -15.37 -9.55
N ASP A 202 -12.14 -16.22 -8.67
CA ASP A 202 -12.96 -17.38 -8.99
C ASP A 202 -14.46 -17.07 -8.96
N GLY A 203 -14.87 -15.86 -8.62
CA GLY A 203 -16.25 -15.41 -8.49
C GLY A 203 -16.93 -15.81 -7.16
N ASN A 204 -16.14 -16.20 -6.15
CA ASN A 204 -16.64 -16.59 -4.83
C ASN A 204 -16.49 -15.46 -3.80
N ASP A 205 -17.43 -15.34 -2.88
CA ASP A 205 -17.25 -14.52 -1.69
C ASP A 205 -16.41 -15.25 -0.64
N TYR A 206 -15.58 -14.53 0.10
CA TYR A 206 -14.70 -15.12 1.10
C TYR A 206 -14.54 -14.26 2.35
N ASN A 207 -14.05 -14.86 3.43
CA ASN A 207 -13.66 -14.14 4.63
C ASN A 207 -12.13 -14.01 4.68
N PHE A 208 -11.66 -12.80 5.03
CA PHE A 208 -10.24 -12.50 5.26
C PHE A 208 -9.98 -12.27 6.74
N TYR A 209 -8.85 -12.75 7.22
CA TYR A 209 -8.36 -12.58 8.60
C TYR A 209 -6.88 -12.20 8.52
N GLY A 210 -6.52 -11.01 9.00
CA GLY A 210 -5.14 -10.53 9.06
C GLY A 210 -4.75 -10.13 10.48
N ALA A 211 -3.49 -10.38 10.85
CA ALA A 211 -2.92 -9.91 12.10
C ALA A 211 -1.47 -9.45 11.89
N GLN A 212 -1.11 -8.34 12.53
CA GLN A 212 0.22 -7.75 12.50
C GLN A 212 0.71 -7.46 13.92
N LEU A 213 1.92 -7.92 14.23
CA LEU A 213 2.67 -7.48 15.40
C LEU A 213 3.80 -6.54 14.93
N GLY A 214 3.82 -5.33 15.47
CA GLY A 214 4.82 -4.31 15.18
C GLY A 214 5.65 -3.94 16.42
N TYR A 215 6.91 -3.56 16.17
CA TYR A 215 7.81 -3.02 17.17
C TYR A 215 8.60 -1.84 16.61
N THR A 216 8.46 -0.67 17.23
CA THR A 216 9.18 0.55 16.85
C THR A 216 10.45 0.70 17.70
N VAL A 217 11.57 0.95 17.04
CA VAL A 217 12.87 1.19 17.67
C VAL A 217 13.29 2.63 17.45
N GLN A 218 13.61 3.33 18.52
CA GLN A 218 14.31 4.61 18.45
C GLN A 218 15.80 4.38 18.70
N SER A 219 16.61 4.56 17.69
CA SER A 219 18.06 4.33 17.73
C SER A 219 18.86 5.58 17.40
N GLY A 220 20.19 5.54 17.54
CA GLY A 220 21.06 6.63 17.09
C GLY A 220 21.08 6.82 15.57
N LEU A 221 20.52 5.89 14.80
CA LEU A 221 20.33 6.00 13.34
C LEU A 221 19.00 6.67 12.97
N GLY A 222 18.03 6.70 13.86
CA GLY A 222 16.68 7.16 13.66
C GLY A 222 15.64 6.12 14.06
N GLU A 223 14.39 6.35 13.67
CA GLU A 223 13.28 5.43 13.90
C GLU A 223 13.33 4.24 12.96
N GLY A 224 12.98 3.06 13.47
CA GLY A 224 12.81 1.84 12.69
C GLY A 224 11.56 1.10 13.13
N ASN A 225 10.82 0.53 12.19
CA ASN A 225 9.60 -0.21 12.42
C ASN A 225 9.74 -1.64 11.87
N TYR A 226 9.49 -2.62 12.71
CA TYR A 226 9.69 -4.04 12.40
C TYR A 226 8.37 -4.77 12.61
N ARG A 227 7.81 -5.36 11.54
CA ARG A 227 6.47 -5.94 11.52
C ARG A 227 6.50 -7.38 11.06
N VAL A 228 5.64 -8.18 11.67
CA VAL A 228 5.34 -9.55 11.25
C VAL A 228 3.83 -9.62 11.02
N LEU A 229 3.43 -10.02 9.81
CA LEU A 229 2.05 -10.19 9.42
C LEU A 229 1.76 -11.67 9.17
N VAL A 230 0.57 -12.11 9.55
CA VAL A 230 0.00 -13.41 9.18
C VAL A 230 -1.40 -13.18 8.66
N ASN A 231 -1.70 -13.74 7.49
CA ASN A 231 -3.00 -13.60 6.85
C ASN A 231 -3.55 -14.97 6.48
N ARG A 232 -4.88 -15.09 6.49
CA ARG A 232 -5.60 -16.30 6.12
C ARG A 232 -6.96 -15.93 5.53
N THR A 233 -7.44 -16.74 4.59
CA THR A 233 -8.82 -16.68 4.08
C THR A 233 -9.65 -17.91 4.52
N SER A 234 -10.96 -17.85 4.29
CA SER A 234 -11.79 -19.06 4.22
C SER A 234 -11.44 -19.91 2.97
N GLU A 235 -12.05 -21.10 2.88
CA GLU A 235 -11.75 -22.09 1.83
C GLU A 235 -12.65 -21.84 0.60
N ASP A 236 -12.39 -20.75 -0.15
CA ASP A 236 -13.22 -20.28 -1.27
C ASP A 236 -12.40 -19.97 -2.53
N PHE A 237 -11.12 -20.39 -2.56
CA PHE A 237 -10.21 -20.20 -3.70
C PHE A 237 -9.93 -21.52 -4.39
N LEU A 238 -10.09 -21.58 -5.71
CA LEU A 238 -9.81 -22.79 -6.47
C LEU A 238 -8.31 -23.08 -6.54
N ASP A 239 -7.96 -24.36 -6.69
CA ASP A 239 -6.61 -24.80 -7.01
C ASP A 239 -6.24 -24.44 -8.47
N ASP A 240 -5.00 -24.70 -8.88
CA ASP A 240 -4.47 -24.41 -10.23
C ASP A 240 -5.17 -25.21 -11.35
N ASN A 241 -5.94 -26.24 -10.99
CA ASN A 241 -6.74 -27.01 -11.93
C ASN A 241 -8.22 -26.58 -11.97
N GLY A 242 -8.65 -25.72 -11.04
CA GLY A 242 -10.04 -25.29 -10.88
C GLY A 242 -10.98 -26.35 -10.35
N GLU A 243 -10.48 -27.33 -9.58
CA GLU A 243 -11.25 -28.51 -9.14
C GLU A 243 -11.59 -28.51 -7.66
N SER A 244 -10.70 -27.96 -6.82
CA SER A 244 -10.83 -28.02 -5.36
C SER A 244 -10.70 -26.65 -4.73
N GLU A 245 -11.52 -26.38 -3.72
CA GLU A 245 -11.46 -25.13 -2.94
C GLU A 245 -10.43 -25.23 -1.83
N HIS A 246 -9.65 -24.18 -1.67
CA HIS A 246 -8.59 -24.03 -0.69
C HIS A 246 -8.62 -22.65 -0.04
N LYS A 247 -8.01 -22.54 1.13
CA LYS A 247 -7.69 -21.24 1.76
C LYS A 247 -6.37 -20.72 1.22
N ARG A 248 -6.17 -19.41 1.34
CA ARG A 248 -4.85 -18.77 1.21
C ARG A 248 -4.29 -18.49 2.60
N GLU A 249 -3.01 -18.73 2.79
CA GLU A 249 -2.29 -18.41 4.03
C GLU A 249 -0.96 -17.74 3.69
N SER A 250 -0.59 -16.68 4.40
CA SER A 250 0.68 -15.99 4.18
C SER A 250 1.34 -15.52 5.47
N LEU A 251 2.66 -15.34 5.36
CA LEU A 251 3.52 -14.71 6.36
C LEU A 251 4.35 -13.64 5.66
N LEU A 252 4.33 -12.41 6.15
CA LEU A 252 5.14 -11.30 5.65
C LEU A 252 5.94 -10.67 6.79
N LEU A 253 7.23 -10.45 6.56
CA LEU A 253 8.08 -9.56 7.35
C LEU A 253 8.19 -8.24 6.60
N SER A 254 7.82 -7.13 7.23
CA SER A 254 7.89 -5.78 6.66
C SER A 254 8.66 -4.88 7.62
N LEU A 255 9.79 -4.37 7.15
CA LEU A 255 10.75 -3.62 7.94
C LEU A 255 11.03 -2.30 7.26
N ASP A 256 11.11 -1.23 8.05
CA ASP A 256 11.67 0.05 7.60
C ASP A 256 12.59 0.63 8.68
N GLN A 257 13.60 1.38 8.24
CA GLN A 257 14.58 1.98 9.12
C GLN A 257 15.10 3.31 8.56
N GLN A 258 15.00 4.36 9.35
CA GLN A 258 15.71 5.60 9.09
C GLN A 258 17.22 5.41 9.35
N LEU A 259 18.05 5.82 8.42
CA LEU A 259 19.51 5.72 8.46
C LEU A 259 20.15 7.12 8.47
N GLY A 260 20.11 7.78 9.63
CA GLY A 260 20.51 9.19 9.76
C GLY A 260 19.40 10.13 9.28
N GLU A 261 19.78 11.37 8.89
CA GLU A 261 18.83 12.43 8.56
C GLU A 261 18.39 12.41 7.07
N VAL A 262 19.05 11.61 6.23
CA VAL A 262 18.91 11.71 4.77
C VAL A 262 18.34 10.44 4.15
N VAL A 263 18.66 9.26 4.67
CA VAL A 263 18.33 7.99 4.03
C VAL A 263 17.34 7.21 4.88
N GLY A 264 16.30 6.69 4.24
CA GLY A 264 15.45 5.63 4.72
C GLY A 264 15.70 4.33 3.96
N ALA A 265 15.42 3.19 4.55
CA ALA A 265 15.52 1.90 3.90
C ALA A 265 14.34 1.01 4.28
N PHE A 266 13.92 0.14 3.36
CA PHE A 266 12.89 -0.85 3.62
C PHE A 266 13.30 -2.23 3.14
N LEU A 267 12.67 -3.25 3.73
CA LEU A 267 12.82 -4.65 3.35
C LEU A 267 11.49 -5.39 3.61
N ARG A 268 11.02 -6.16 2.62
CA ARG A 268 9.94 -7.13 2.77
C ARG A 268 10.40 -8.52 2.38
N ILE A 269 10.00 -9.51 3.16
CA ILE A 269 10.21 -10.92 2.86
C ILE A 269 8.91 -11.64 3.19
N GLY A 270 8.30 -12.27 2.20
CA GLY A 270 7.01 -12.90 2.37
C GLY A 270 6.91 -14.27 1.72
N TRP A 271 6.04 -15.09 2.28
CA TRP A 271 5.69 -16.43 1.78
C TRP A 271 4.18 -16.61 1.81
N GLN A 272 3.69 -17.35 0.83
CA GLN A 272 2.30 -17.75 0.72
C GLN A 272 2.19 -19.23 0.39
N ASP A 273 1.19 -19.90 0.97
CA ASP A 273 0.83 -21.26 0.60
C ASP A 273 0.29 -21.29 -0.85
N ASP A 274 0.64 -22.31 -1.60
CA ASP A 274 0.28 -22.51 -3.01
C ASP A 274 -0.71 -23.68 -3.23
N SER A 275 -1.50 -24.03 -2.22
CA SER A 275 -2.60 -24.99 -2.38
C SER A 275 -3.73 -24.41 -3.21
N ALA A 276 -4.04 -23.13 -3.07
CA ALA A 276 -4.88 -22.37 -3.99
C ALA A 276 -4.08 -21.90 -5.21
N ALA A 277 -4.77 -21.47 -6.28
CA ALA A 277 -4.14 -20.86 -7.45
C ALA A 277 -3.47 -19.53 -7.07
N VAL A 278 -2.15 -19.44 -7.16
CA VAL A 278 -1.38 -18.23 -6.81
C VAL A 278 -0.28 -17.95 -7.83
N ASN A 279 -0.09 -16.67 -8.15
CA ASN A 279 1.01 -16.25 -9.02
C ASN A 279 2.37 -16.35 -8.30
N TYR A 280 2.45 -15.97 -7.03
CA TYR A 280 3.71 -15.86 -6.30
C TYR A 280 3.64 -16.56 -4.94
N ALA A 281 4.55 -17.51 -4.72
CA ALA A 281 4.71 -18.21 -3.44
C ALA A 281 5.62 -17.44 -2.48
N ALA A 282 6.56 -16.64 -2.98
CA ALA A 282 7.44 -15.85 -2.13
C ALA A 282 7.82 -14.51 -2.76
N ILE A 283 8.16 -13.54 -1.90
CA ILE A 283 8.66 -12.22 -2.30
C ILE A 283 9.87 -11.82 -1.46
N TRP A 284 10.84 -11.18 -2.11
CA TRP A 284 11.91 -10.41 -1.50
C TRP A 284 11.93 -9.05 -2.17
N SER A 285 11.58 -8.00 -1.43
CA SER A 285 11.68 -6.63 -1.92
C SER A 285 12.42 -5.76 -0.93
N GLY A 286 13.08 -4.73 -1.43
CA GLY A 286 13.79 -3.79 -0.58
C GLY A 286 14.28 -2.60 -1.38
N GLY A 287 14.61 -1.54 -0.67
CA GLY A 287 15.04 -0.32 -1.30
C GLY A 287 15.44 0.76 -0.32
N ILE A 288 15.71 1.93 -0.86
CA ILE A 288 16.05 3.13 -0.10
C ILE A 288 15.24 4.31 -0.60
N ASP A 289 14.97 5.22 0.31
CA ASP A 289 14.50 6.58 0.06
C ASP A 289 15.58 7.57 0.48
N ILE A 290 15.83 8.59 -0.32
CA ILE A 290 16.83 9.63 -0.07
C ILE A 290 16.14 10.98 -0.15
N ASN A 291 16.00 11.68 0.98
CA ASN A 291 15.44 13.03 0.98
C ASN A 291 16.38 14.06 0.32
N GLY A 292 15.80 15.17 -0.10
CA GLY A 292 16.50 16.17 -0.90
C GLY A 292 17.42 17.13 -0.13
N SER A 293 17.68 16.91 1.16
CA SER A 293 18.56 17.76 1.97
C SER A 293 19.96 17.96 1.35
N PRO A 294 20.61 16.95 0.77
CA PRO A 294 21.92 17.11 0.13
C PRO A 294 21.96 18.11 -1.04
N TRP A 295 20.83 18.36 -1.70
CA TRP A 295 20.71 19.35 -2.79
C TRP A 295 19.80 20.52 -2.41
N SER A 296 19.63 20.78 -1.10
CA SER A 296 18.89 21.94 -0.55
C SER A 296 17.40 21.97 -0.90
N ARG A 297 16.79 20.80 -1.05
CA ARG A 297 15.35 20.60 -1.32
C ARG A 297 14.83 19.46 -0.45
N ALA A 298 14.76 19.70 0.85
CA ALA A 298 14.50 18.66 1.87
C ALA A 298 13.18 17.88 1.65
N ASP A 299 12.21 18.51 1.01
CA ASP A 299 10.88 17.91 0.76
C ASP A 299 10.87 17.02 -0.51
N ASP A 300 11.89 17.12 -1.38
CA ASP A 300 12.06 16.21 -2.52
C ASP A 300 12.57 14.86 -2.01
N ASN A 301 12.31 13.80 -2.80
CA ASN A 301 12.92 12.51 -2.50
C ASN A 301 13.22 11.68 -3.77
N ILE A 302 14.19 10.78 -3.63
CA ILE A 302 14.55 9.76 -4.63
C ILE A 302 14.30 8.40 -3.99
N GLY A 303 13.45 7.58 -4.59
CA GLY A 303 13.29 6.16 -4.22
C GLY A 303 14.04 5.27 -5.21
N LEU A 304 14.70 4.23 -4.68
CA LEU A 304 15.30 3.13 -5.44
C LEU A 304 14.84 1.82 -4.83
N GLY A 305 14.14 1.00 -5.60
CA GLY A 305 13.56 -0.26 -5.12
C GLY A 305 13.86 -1.43 -6.06
N TYR A 306 13.91 -2.61 -5.49
CA TYR A 306 14.00 -3.87 -6.22
C TYR A 306 13.12 -4.92 -5.56
N ALA A 307 12.40 -5.69 -6.39
CA ALA A 307 11.63 -6.84 -5.95
C ALA A 307 11.96 -8.06 -6.81
N TYR A 308 12.08 -9.21 -6.15
CA TYR A 308 12.12 -10.53 -6.75
C TYR A 308 10.97 -11.36 -6.18
N LEU A 309 10.14 -11.89 -7.05
CA LEU A 309 9.02 -12.74 -6.69
C LEU A 309 9.21 -14.12 -7.28
N ASP A 310 9.17 -15.13 -6.44
CA ASP A 310 9.20 -16.53 -6.85
C ASP A 310 7.80 -17.02 -7.17
N GLY A 311 7.65 -17.71 -8.30
CA GLY A 311 6.36 -18.15 -8.80
C GLY A 311 5.71 -19.23 -7.95
N GLY A 312 4.39 -19.17 -7.86
CA GLY A 312 3.56 -20.20 -7.27
C GLY A 312 3.23 -21.33 -8.26
N ASN A 313 1.99 -21.81 -8.18
CA ASN A 313 1.53 -22.92 -9.02
C ASN A 313 0.96 -22.48 -10.38
N LEU A 314 0.66 -21.19 -10.60
CA LEU A 314 0.23 -20.66 -11.90
C LEU A 314 1.38 -20.53 -12.92
N ASN A 315 1.10 -19.92 -14.10
CA ASN A 315 2.03 -19.92 -15.23
C ASN A 315 3.27 -19.03 -15.07
N ILE A 316 3.45 -18.33 -13.97
CA ILE A 316 4.66 -17.53 -13.70
C ILE A 316 5.71 -18.37 -12.96
N ARG A 317 6.98 -18.25 -13.31
CA ARG A 317 8.11 -18.85 -12.59
C ARG A 317 8.75 -17.85 -11.65
N GLN A 318 8.92 -16.63 -12.11
CA GLN A 318 9.46 -15.53 -11.31
C GLN A 318 9.16 -14.20 -11.99
N SER A 319 9.09 -13.14 -11.18
CA SER A 319 9.09 -11.76 -11.64
C SER A 319 10.20 -10.97 -10.99
N GLN A 320 10.75 -10.01 -11.73
CA GLN A 320 11.74 -9.06 -11.25
C GLN A 320 11.29 -7.66 -11.60
N VAL A 321 11.33 -6.78 -10.61
CA VAL A 321 11.03 -5.36 -10.76
C VAL A 321 12.16 -4.55 -10.16
N ALA A 322 12.68 -3.58 -10.91
CA ALA A 322 13.53 -2.53 -10.38
C ALA A 322 12.88 -1.20 -10.71
N GLU A 323 12.70 -0.35 -9.73
CA GLU A 323 12.08 0.97 -9.90
C GLU A 323 12.95 2.06 -9.29
N ALA A 324 13.00 3.20 -9.97
CA ALA A 324 13.62 4.41 -9.48
C ALA A 324 12.71 5.60 -9.79
N TYR A 325 12.44 6.42 -8.79
CA TYR A 325 11.70 7.66 -8.98
C TYR A 325 12.41 8.85 -8.36
N TYR A 326 12.11 10.04 -8.89
CA TYR A 326 12.44 11.33 -8.30
C TYR A 326 11.16 12.14 -8.16
N ARG A 327 10.78 12.44 -6.91
CA ARG A 327 9.63 13.30 -6.59
C ARG A 327 10.11 14.71 -6.31
N PHE A 328 9.76 15.63 -7.20
CA PHE A 328 10.01 17.06 -7.11
C PHE A 328 8.80 17.75 -6.48
N VAL A 329 8.94 18.25 -5.26
CA VAL A 329 7.89 18.99 -4.56
C VAL A 329 7.82 20.42 -5.08
N ILE A 330 6.69 20.78 -5.70
CA ILE A 330 6.46 22.12 -6.27
C ILE A 330 6.02 23.07 -5.15
N ASN A 331 5.14 22.63 -4.30
CA ASN A 331 4.65 23.34 -3.11
C ASN A 331 4.00 22.35 -2.13
N SER A 332 3.40 22.83 -1.03
CA SER A 332 2.75 21.99 0.00
C SER A 332 1.58 21.13 -0.48
N TYR A 333 1.10 21.32 -1.70
CA TYR A 333 -0.05 20.61 -2.26
C TYR A 333 0.30 19.83 -3.52
N MET A 334 1.42 20.08 -4.17
CA MET A 334 1.70 19.53 -5.49
C MET A 334 3.12 19.02 -5.61
N ALA A 335 3.27 17.86 -6.24
CA ALA A 335 4.56 17.28 -6.60
C ALA A 335 4.52 16.68 -8.01
N LEU A 336 5.65 16.68 -8.69
CA LEU A 336 5.87 16.03 -9.98
C LEU A 336 6.90 14.92 -9.78
N SER A 337 6.54 13.68 -10.12
CA SER A 337 7.45 12.54 -10.08
C SER A 337 7.85 12.11 -11.50
N ALA A 338 9.14 11.86 -11.70
CA ALA A 338 9.64 11.10 -12.83
C ALA A 338 9.98 9.70 -12.34
N ASP A 339 9.54 8.68 -13.09
CA ASP A 339 9.64 7.28 -12.73
C ASP A 339 10.25 6.45 -13.86
N VAL A 340 11.02 5.44 -13.51
CA VAL A 340 11.51 4.43 -14.44
C VAL A 340 11.47 3.07 -13.77
N GLN A 341 10.81 2.10 -14.42
CA GLN A 341 10.75 0.72 -13.99
C GLN A 341 11.44 -0.17 -15.02
N TYR A 342 12.16 -1.18 -14.57
CA TYR A 342 12.54 -2.34 -15.37
C TYR A 342 11.77 -3.54 -14.85
N MET A 343 11.01 -4.18 -15.73
CA MET A 343 10.20 -5.34 -15.39
C MET A 343 10.60 -6.53 -16.27
N LYS A 344 10.60 -7.72 -15.67
CA LYS A 344 10.87 -8.99 -16.36
C LYS A 344 10.08 -10.11 -15.69
N ASP A 345 9.30 -10.82 -16.49
CA ASP A 345 8.65 -12.07 -16.09
C ASP A 345 9.26 -13.27 -16.79
N GLU A 346 9.40 -14.38 -16.07
CA GLU A 346 9.70 -15.69 -16.63
C GLU A 346 8.45 -16.56 -16.59
N VAL A 347 7.82 -16.74 -17.74
CA VAL A 347 6.53 -17.44 -17.90
C VAL A 347 6.77 -18.88 -18.36
N ARG A 348 5.97 -19.82 -17.84
CA ARG A 348 6.03 -21.22 -18.26
C ARG A 348 5.44 -21.37 -19.67
N ASN A 349 6.20 -21.98 -20.59
CA ASN A 349 5.77 -22.32 -21.94
C ASN A 349 5.32 -21.15 -22.84
N GLN A 350 5.76 -19.93 -22.54
CA GLN A 350 5.46 -18.72 -23.32
C GLN A 350 6.72 -17.85 -23.48
N GLU A 351 6.62 -16.79 -24.29
CA GLU A 351 7.66 -15.78 -24.39
C GLU A 351 7.74 -14.98 -23.07
N ASN A 352 8.94 -14.74 -22.59
CA ASN A 352 9.19 -13.98 -21.37
C ASN A 352 9.14 -12.48 -21.65
N PRO A 353 8.16 -11.74 -21.13
CA PRO A 353 8.15 -10.30 -21.27
C PRO A 353 9.30 -9.67 -20.48
N ALA A 354 9.92 -8.66 -21.06
CA ALA A 354 10.91 -7.83 -20.39
C ALA A 354 10.94 -6.44 -21.02
N GLY A 355 11.20 -5.40 -20.23
CA GLY A 355 11.28 -4.04 -20.74
C GLY A 355 11.37 -2.97 -19.69
N PHE A 356 11.38 -1.73 -20.18
CA PHE A 356 11.33 -0.54 -19.35
C PHE A 356 9.96 0.13 -19.45
N ILE A 357 9.52 0.69 -18.34
CA ILE A 357 8.39 1.61 -18.26
C ILE A 357 8.93 2.96 -17.77
N TYR A 358 8.58 4.02 -18.47
CA TYR A 358 8.92 5.40 -18.13
C TYR A 358 7.65 6.11 -17.76
N GLY A 359 7.59 6.68 -16.54
CA GLY A 359 6.43 7.34 -15.99
C GLY A 359 6.69 8.81 -15.67
N MET A 360 5.64 9.62 -15.79
CA MET A 360 5.55 10.94 -15.17
C MET A 360 4.22 11.02 -14.43
N ARG A 361 4.27 11.37 -13.14
CA ARG A 361 3.08 11.50 -12.28
C ARG A 361 3.05 12.88 -11.65
N LEU A 362 1.95 13.62 -11.87
CA LEU A 362 1.64 14.85 -11.17
C LEU A 362 0.63 14.53 -10.07
N THR A 363 1.00 14.78 -8.82
CA THR A 363 0.14 14.55 -7.66
C THR A 363 -0.24 15.88 -7.03
N ALA A 364 -1.52 16.02 -6.69
CA ALA A 364 -2.04 17.09 -5.86
C ALA A 364 -2.73 16.49 -4.64
N GLU A 365 -2.24 16.85 -3.46
CA GLU A 365 -2.78 16.43 -2.15
C GLU A 365 -3.40 17.66 -1.47
N PHE A 366 -4.57 17.52 -0.86
CA PHE A 366 -5.32 18.63 -0.25
C PHE A 366 -6.08 18.22 0.98
#